data_85751b72e077157d87f759929ed6418f
#
_entry.id   85751b72e077157d87f759929ed6418f
#
_cell.length_a   1.000
_cell.length_b   1.000
_cell.length_c   1.000
_cell.angle_alpha   90.00
_cell.angle_beta   90.00
_cell.angle_gamma   90.00
#
_symmetry.space_group_name_H-M   'P 1'
#
loop_
_entity.id
_entity.type
_entity.pdbx_description
1 polymer ?
#
loop_
_entity_poly.entity_id
_entity_poly.type
_entity_poly.pdbx_seq_one_letter_code
_entity_poly.pdbx_strand_id
1 'polypeptide(L)'
;PANDYAASKLAMEYMARIWSGRLPLVFSRPFNYTGVGQDERFLIPKIVAHFRRRERRIELGNLDVWREFMDVRTVAWAYRRLLETRSEADTFNICSGQAYSLREVLTMMAEIAGYAIEVSINPALVRENEVRRLLGDPARLQARVGALPQHALMETLRWMYQAA
;
A
#
# COMPACT_ATOMS: atom_id res chain seq x y z
N PRO A 1 5.56 12.89 13.21
CA PRO A 1 4.25 12.26 13.08
C PRO A 1 3.14 13.28 13.22
N ALA A 2 2.12 13.22 12.35
CA ALA A 2 1.02 14.17 12.32
C ALA A 2 -0.25 13.68 13.06
N ASN A 3 -0.23 12.48 13.63
CA ASN A 3 -1.33 11.88 14.39
C ASN A 3 -0.83 10.83 15.38
N ASP A 4 -1.71 10.40 16.29
CA ASP A 4 -1.39 9.47 17.39
C ASP A 4 -0.90 8.10 16.88
N TYR A 5 -1.47 7.60 15.77
CA TYR A 5 -1.01 6.36 15.16
C TYR A 5 0.44 6.48 14.69
N ALA A 6 0.79 7.54 13.95
CA ALA A 6 2.15 7.74 13.49
C ALA A 6 3.13 7.95 14.65
N ALA A 7 2.69 8.65 15.72
CA ALA A 7 3.45 8.82 16.95
C ALA A 7 3.72 7.48 17.65
N SER A 8 2.70 6.63 17.79
CA SER A 8 2.83 5.30 18.39
C SER A 8 3.79 4.39 17.63
N LYS A 9 3.75 4.42 16.27
CA LYS A 9 4.67 3.65 15.43
C LYS A 9 6.11 4.12 15.54
N LEU A 10 6.32 5.43 15.62
CA LEU A 10 7.66 6.00 15.84
C LEU A 10 8.19 5.61 17.22
N ALA A 11 7.39 5.73 18.27
CA ALA A 11 7.76 5.33 19.63
C ALA A 11 8.13 3.83 19.68
N MET A 12 7.35 2.96 19.05
CA MET A 12 7.66 1.53 18.94
C MET A 12 9.03 1.29 18.26
N GLU A 13 9.33 2.01 17.18
CA GLU A 13 10.63 1.88 16.50
C GLU A 13 11.79 2.32 17.41
N TYR A 14 11.65 3.43 18.14
CA TYR A 14 12.66 3.89 19.12
C TYR A 14 12.87 2.87 20.25
N MET A 15 11.78 2.35 20.82
CA MET A 15 11.87 1.33 21.87
C MET A 15 12.56 0.06 21.37
N ALA A 16 12.21 -0.41 20.16
CA ALA A 16 12.84 -1.58 19.58
C ALA A 16 14.35 -1.36 19.32
N ARG A 17 14.78 -0.15 18.95
CA ARG A 17 16.20 0.18 18.74
C ARG A 17 17.04 0.02 20.02
N ILE A 18 16.47 0.18 21.21
CA ILE A 18 17.18 -0.07 22.49
C ILE A 18 17.64 -1.54 22.57
N TRP A 19 16.93 -2.45 21.91
CA TRP A 19 17.23 -3.87 21.93
C TRP A 19 18.16 -4.33 20.79
N SER A 20 18.53 -3.45 19.86
CA SER A 20 19.35 -3.80 18.67
C SER A 20 20.72 -4.40 19.02
N GLY A 21 21.27 -4.06 20.19
CA GLY A 21 22.52 -4.69 20.67
C GLY A 21 22.35 -6.10 21.22
N ARG A 22 21.11 -6.57 21.40
CA ARG A 22 20.80 -7.89 21.98
C ARG A 22 20.02 -8.79 21.00
N LEU A 23 19.32 -8.18 20.05
CA LEU A 23 18.48 -8.88 19.07
C LEU A 23 18.86 -8.44 17.66
N PRO A 24 18.91 -9.36 16.68
CA PRO A 24 19.13 -9.04 15.27
C PRO A 24 17.83 -8.43 14.69
N LEU A 25 17.63 -7.13 14.88
CA LEU A 25 16.42 -6.43 14.46
C LEU A 25 16.59 -5.79 13.08
N VAL A 26 15.57 -5.91 12.26
CA VAL A 26 15.39 -5.17 11.01
C VAL A 26 14.09 -4.38 11.09
N PHE A 27 14.16 -3.10 10.75
CA PHE A 27 12.99 -2.22 10.74
C PHE A 27 12.44 -2.09 9.33
N SER A 28 11.19 -2.46 9.12
CA SER A 28 10.49 -2.30 7.85
C SER A 28 9.42 -1.23 7.94
N ARG A 29 9.37 -0.36 6.95
CA ARG A 29 8.35 0.69 6.80
C ARG A 29 7.60 0.45 5.49
N PRO A 30 6.58 -0.43 5.48
CA PRO A 30 5.82 -0.67 4.28
C PRO A 30 4.96 0.55 3.94
N PHE A 31 4.97 0.91 2.66
CA PHE A 31 4.01 1.84 2.07
C PHE A 31 2.66 1.12 1.87
N ASN A 32 1.67 1.77 1.22
CA ASN A 32 0.41 1.07 1.04
C ASN A 32 0.60 -0.16 0.15
N TYR A 33 -0.03 -1.25 0.54
CA TYR A 33 -0.08 -2.48 -0.22
C TYR A 33 -1.49 -3.06 -0.19
N THR A 34 -1.79 -3.92 -1.16
CA THR A 34 -3.11 -4.51 -1.32
C THR A 34 -3.02 -5.92 -1.90
N GLY A 35 -4.08 -6.69 -1.75
CA GLY A 35 -4.19 -8.04 -2.27
C GLY A 35 -5.47 -8.74 -1.84
N VAL A 36 -5.64 -9.95 -2.34
CA VAL A 36 -6.80 -10.81 -1.99
C VAL A 36 -6.87 -11.04 -0.48
N GLY A 37 -8.07 -10.98 0.08
CA GLY A 37 -8.34 -11.19 1.50
C GLY A 37 -8.16 -9.95 2.37
N GLN A 38 -7.74 -8.82 1.81
CA GLN A 38 -7.69 -7.56 2.56
C GLN A 38 -9.12 -7.03 2.81
N ASP A 39 -9.36 -6.53 4.03
CA ASP A 39 -10.65 -6.01 4.47
C ASP A 39 -11.14 -4.81 3.64
N GLU A 40 -12.44 -4.78 3.32
CA GLU A 40 -13.09 -3.72 2.53
C GLU A 40 -13.11 -2.35 3.21
N ARG A 41 -12.73 -2.24 4.48
CA ARG A 41 -12.48 -0.96 5.15
C ARG A 41 -11.31 -0.20 4.53
N PHE A 42 -10.40 -0.89 3.84
CA PHE A 42 -9.32 -0.27 3.09
C PHE A 42 -9.76 0.16 1.69
N LEU A 43 -9.11 1.20 1.18
CA LEU A 43 -9.51 1.89 -0.04
C LEU A 43 -9.58 0.98 -1.28
N ILE A 44 -8.51 0.25 -1.58
CA ILE A 44 -8.45 -0.59 -2.78
C ILE A 44 -9.44 -1.76 -2.70
N PRO A 45 -9.51 -2.55 -1.60
CA PRO A 45 -10.53 -3.58 -1.45
C PRO A 45 -11.97 -3.04 -1.55
N LYS A 46 -12.25 -1.85 -0.96
CA LYS A 46 -13.55 -1.18 -1.10
C LYS A 46 -13.90 -0.95 -2.56
N ILE A 47 -12.98 -0.38 -3.34
CA ILE A 47 -13.22 -0.12 -4.77
C ILE A 47 -13.47 -1.43 -5.52
N VAL A 48 -12.61 -2.43 -5.34
CA VAL A 48 -12.76 -3.75 -5.99
C VAL A 48 -14.09 -4.39 -5.65
N ALA A 49 -14.50 -4.35 -4.38
CA ALA A 49 -15.78 -4.93 -3.92
C ALA A 49 -17.00 -4.25 -4.56
N HIS A 50 -17.00 -2.90 -4.69
CA HIS A 50 -18.07 -2.18 -5.38
C HIS A 50 -18.19 -2.61 -6.85
N PHE A 51 -17.08 -2.74 -7.55
CA PHE A 51 -17.09 -3.24 -8.92
C PHE A 51 -17.54 -4.71 -9.02
N ARG A 52 -17.15 -5.57 -8.09
CA ARG A 52 -17.61 -6.98 -8.05
C ARG A 52 -19.11 -7.09 -7.82
N ARG A 53 -19.68 -6.26 -6.95
CA ARG A 53 -21.14 -6.21 -6.69
C ARG A 53 -21.90 -5.50 -7.80
N ARG A 54 -21.22 -4.98 -8.83
CA ARG A 54 -21.80 -4.19 -9.92
C ARG A 54 -22.60 -2.99 -9.43
N GLU A 55 -22.11 -2.37 -8.36
CA GLU A 55 -22.73 -1.16 -7.82
C GLU A 55 -22.60 0.00 -8.81
N ARG A 56 -23.65 0.84 -8.87
CA ARG A 56 -23.67 1.97 -9.82
C ARG A 56 -22.88 3.18 -9.32
N ARG A 57 -22.70 3.29 -8.00
CA ARG A 57 -22.09 4.45 -7.36
C ARG A 57 -21.17 4.05 -6.22
N ILE A 58 -20.10 4.82 -6.06
CA ILE A 58 -19.17 4.71 -4.92
C ILE A 58 -18.91 6.08 -4.30
N GLU A 59 -18.88 6.15 -2.98
CA GLU A 59 -18.45 7.34 -2.25
C GLU A 59 -16.97 7.26 -1.87
N LEU A 60 -16.20 8.26 -2.30
CA LEU A 60 -14.78 8.38 -2.03
C LEU A 60 -14.45 9.77 -1.49
N GLY A 61 -13.26 9.94 -0.95
CA GLY A 61 -12.69 11.22 -0.59
C GLY A 61 -12.00 11.91 -1.77
N ASN A 62 -10.83 12.49 -1.52
CA ASN A 62 -10.05 13.20 -2.54
C ASN A 62 -9.53 12.23 -3.62
N LEU A 63 -9.87 12.49 -4.89
CA LEU A 63 -9.42 11.68 -6.02
C LEU A 63 -8.04 12.10 -6.57
N ASP A 64 -7.63 13.32 -6.26
CA ASP A 64 -6.41 13.94 -6.80
C ASP A 64 -5.24 13.80 -5.82
N VAL A 65 -5.11 12.62 -5.27
CA VAL A 65 -4.00 12.19 -4.41
C VAL A 65 -3.32 10.98 -5.00
N TRP A 66 -1.99 10.95 -4.92
CA TRP A 66 -1.16 9.85 -5.46
C TRP A 66 -0.61 9.01 -4.33
N ARG A 67 -0.79 7.72 -4.42
CA ARG A 67 -0.32 6.72 -3.46
C ARG A 67 0.31 5.54 -4.17
N GLU A 68 1.24 4.89 -3.49
CA GLU A 68 1.65 3.55 -3.87
C GLU A 68 0.59 2.53 -3.46
N PHE A 69 0.45 1.49 -4.28
CA PHE A 69 -0.36 0.31 -3.97
C PHE A 69 0.42 -0.92 -4.42
N MET A 70 1.37 -1.35 -3.57
CA MET A 70 2.20 -2.51 -3.87
C MET A 70 1.39 -3.80 -3.75
N ASP A 71 1.73 -4.80 -4.54
CA ASP A 71 1.17 -6.14 -4.40
C ASP A 71 1.66 -6.78 -3.09
N VAL A 72 0.74 -7.37 -2.33
CA VAL A 72 1.08 -8.01 -1.04
C VAL A 72 2.06 -9.16 -1.19
N ARG A 73 2.10 -9.85 -2.36
CA ARG A 73 3.06 -10.92 -2.64
C ARG A 73 4.48 -10.40 -2.71
N THR A 74 4.68 -9.22 -3.28
CA THR A 74 5.99 -8.52 -3.29
C THR A 74 6.40 -8.13 -1.88
N VAL A 75 5.46 -7.64 -1.06
CA VAL A 75 5.72 -7.29 0.35
C VAL A 75 6.15 -8.52 1.14
N ALA A 76 5.42 -9.63 1.02
CA ALA A 76 5.76 -10.89 1.69
C ALA A 76 7.13 -11.43 1.26
N TRP A 77 7.44 -11.34 -0.04
CA TRP A 77 8.75 -11.71 -0.58
C TRP A 77 9.86 -10.82 0.04
N ALA A 78 9.65 -9.52 0.12
CA ALA A 78 10.62 -8.60 0.70
C ALA A 78 10.89 -8.91 2.19
N TYR A 79 9.84 -9.19 2.98
CA TYR A 79 9.99 -9.62 4.37
C TYR A 79 10.81 -10.91 4.48
N ARG A 80 10.49 -11.91 3.68
CA ARG A 80 11.24 -13.16 3.64
C ARG A 80 12.72 -12.91 3.33
N ARG A 81 13.02 -12.12 2.31
CA ARG A 81 14.40 -11.80 1.92
C ARG A 81 15.15 -11.03 3.01
N LEU A 82 14.49 -10.11 3.70
CA LEU A 82 15.10 -9.40 4.82
C LEU A 82 15.46 -10.33 5.98
N LEU A 83 14.65 -11.36 6.26
CA LEU A 83 14.97 -12.39 7.26
C LEU A 83 16.14 -13.27 6.85
N GLU A 84 16.28 -13.59 5.56
CA GLU A 84 17.37 -14.40 5.01
C GLU A 84 18.71 -13.63 4.94
N THR A 85 18.66 -12.31 4.77
CA THR A 85 19.84 -11.46 4.58
C THR A 85 20.31 -10.81 5.87
N ARG A 86 20.80 -11.48 6.83
CA ARG A 86 21.30 -10.93 8.12
C ARG A 86 21.63 -9.44 8.05
N SER A 87 20.76 -8.58 8.58
CA SER A 87 20.92 -7.13 8.66
C SER A 87 20.92 -6.73 10.11
N GLU A 88 21.79 -5.84 10.53
CA GLU A 88 21.82 -5.35 11.88
C GLU A 88 21.19 -3.95 11.91
N ALA A 89 20.14 -3.79 12.70
CA ALA A 89 19.48 -2.52 13.06
C ALA A 89 19.16 -1.55 11.91
N ASP A 90 19.04 -2.06 10.69
CA ASP A 90 18.77 -1.26 9.49
C ASP A 90 17.27 -1.01 9.27
N THR A 91 16.95 0.14 8.68
CA THR A 91 15.58 0.51 8.32
C THR A 91 15.40 0.51 6.80
N PHE A 92 14.36 -0.20 6.32
CA PHE A 92 14.05 -0.31 4.91
C PHE A 92 12.62 0.13 4.62
N ASN A 93 12.44 1.02 3.66
CA ASN A 93 11.14 1.28 3.08
C ASN A 93 10.77 0.12 2.16
N ILE A 94 9.61 -0.49 2.38
CA ILE A 94 9.04 -1.48 1.46
C ILE A 94 8.06 -0.73 0.57
N CYS A 95 8.51 -0.38 -0.61
CA CYS A 95 7.82 0.48 -1.57
C CYS A 95 8.17 0.08 -3.01
N SER A 96 7.33 0.50 -3.96
CA SER A 96 7.49 0.19 -5.38
C SER A 96 8.23 1.29 -6.15
N GLY A 97 8.19 2.52 -5.64
CA GLY A 97 8.62 3.71 -6.38
C GLY A 97 7.59 4.15 -7.45
N GLN A 98 6.38 3.58 -7.45
CA GLN A 98 5.31 3.92 -8.39
C GLN A 98 4.07 4.38 -7.65
N ALA A 99 3.56 5.56 -7.98
CA ALA A 99 2.36 6.12 -7.37
C ALA A 99 1.25 6.26 -8.41
N TYR A 100 0.04 5.93 -8.00
CA TYR A 100 -1.18 6.01 -8.78
C TYR A 100 -2.18 6.95 -8.11
N SER A 101 -2.89 7.74 -8.91
CA SER A 101 -4.05 8.49 -8.45
C SER A 101 -5.26 7.57 -8.29
N LEU A 102 -6.25 7.99 -7.50
CA LEU A 102 -7.51 7.23 -7.42
C LEU A 102 -8.26 7.20 -8.75
N ARG A 103 -8.11 8.24 -9.58
CA ARG A 103 -8.68 8.25 -10.95
C ARG A 103 -8.10 7.14 -11.80
N GLU A 104 -6.78 6.94 -11.76
CA GLU A 104 -6.13 5.84 -12.50
C GLU A 104 -6.60 4.47 -12.00
N VAL A 105 -6.74 4.30 -10.68
CA VAL A 105 -7.25 3.05 -10.10
C VAL A 105 -8.69 2.78 -10.57
N LEU A 106 -9.55 3.78 -10.59
CA LEU A 106 -10.94 3.64 -11.07
C LEU A 106 -11.00 3.33 -12.56
N THR A 107 -10.12 3.94 -13.38
CA THR A 107 -10.01 3.63 -14.81
C THR A 107 -9.58 2.17 -15.02
N MET A 108 -8.56 1.70 -14.31
CA MET A 108 -8.13 0.30 -14.37
C MET A 108 -9.25 -0.67 -13.98
N MET A 109 -10.00 -0.33 -12.93
CA MET A 109 -11.12 -1.16 -12.48
C MET A 109 -12.28 -1.15 -13.47
N ALA A 110 -12.57 -0.03 -14.12
CA ALA A 110 -13.59 0.05 -15.18
C ALA A 110 -13.22 -0.82 -16.38
N GLU A 111 -11.94 -0.84 -16.76
CA GLU A 111 -11.42 -1.72 -17.81
C GLU A 111 -11.55 -3.20 -17.42
N ILE A 112 -11.20 -3.57 -16.19
CA ILE A 112 -11.30 -4.95 -15.69
C ILE A 112 -12.75 -5.42 -15.65
N ALA A 113 -13.67 -4.57 -15.15
CA ALA A 113 -15.06 -4.93 -14.89
C ALA A 113 -15.99 -4.75 -16.13
N GLY A 114 -15.54 -4.02 -17.14
CA GLY A 114 -16.28 -3.74 -18.37
C GLY A 114 -17.38 -2.68 -18.20
N TYR A 115 -17.34 -1.86 -17.14
CA TYR A 115 -18.25 -0.74 -16.93
C TYR A 115 -17.60 0.32 -16.04
N ALA A 116 -18.09 1.56 -16.14
CA ALA A 116 -17.69 2.66 -15.27
C ALA A 116 -18.66 2.80 -14.09
N ILE A 117 -18.12 3.12 -12.91
CA ILE A 117 -18.89 3.43 -11.69
C ILE A 117 -19.00 4.95 -11.52
N GLU A 118 -20.15 5.45 -11.09
CA GLU A 118 -20.31 6.84 -10.70
C GLU A 118 -19.61 7.11 -9.37
N VAL A 119 -18.77 8.14 -9.35
CA VAL A 119 -18.05 8.53 -8.13
C VAL A 119 -18.65 9.79 -7.54
N SER A 120 -19.06 9.74 -6.29
CA SER A 120 -19.42 10.92 -5.50
C SER A 120 -18.35 11.20 -4.46
N ILE A 121 -17.98 12.47 -4.35
CA ILE A 121 -17.05 12.93 -3.31
C ILE A 121 -17.84 13.15 -2.02
N ASN A 122 -17.47 12.40 -0.98
CA ASN A 122 -18.01 12.60 0.35
C ASN A 122 -17.02 13.45 1.16
N PRO A 123 -17.39 14.70 1.57
CA PRO A 123 -16.51 15.58 2.34
C PRO A 123 -16.03 14.96 3.65
N ALA A 124 -16.81 14.08 4.28
CA ALA A 124 -16.43 13.39 5.51
C ALA A 124 -15.26 12.40 5.32
N LEU A 125 -14.97 12.00 4.08
CA LEU A 125 -13.85 11.14 3.73
C LEU A 125 -12.62 11.93 3.24
N VAL A 126 -12.74 13.25 3.11
CA VAL A 126 -11.62 14.13 2.74
C VAL A 126 -10.81 14.43 4.01
N ARG A 127 -9.51 14.13 3.97
CA ARG A 127 -8.61 14.40 5.10
C ARG A 127 -8.06 15.81 5.01
N GLU A 128 -8.13 16.54 6.11
CA GLU A 128 -7.40 17.80 6.26
C GLU A 128 -5.89 17.52 6.20
N ASN A 129 -5.14 18.39 5.56
CA ASN A 129 -3.67 18.30 5.41
C ASN A 129 -3.20 16.99 4.73
N GLU A 130 -3.97 16.48 3.78
CA GLU A 130 -3.60 15.26 3.07
C GLU A 130 -2.36 15.48 2.18
N VAL A 131 -1.34 14.63 2.38
CA VAL A 131 -0.15 14.63 1.51
C VAL A 131 -0.58 14.30 0.08
N ARG A 132 -0.39 15.26 -0.85
CA ARG A 132 -0.85 15.11 -2.23
C ARG A 132 -0.21 13.91 -2.95
N ARG A 133 1.08 13.70 -2.74
CA ARG A 133 1.82 12.57 -3.34
C ARG A 133 2.71 11.91 -2.30
N LEU A 134 2.45 10.64 -2.04
CA LEU A 134 3.26 9.81 -1.15
C LEU A 134 3.90 8.69 -1.96
N LEU A 135 5.22 8.76 -2.09
CA LEU A 135 6.05 7.88 -2.90
C LEU A 135 7.32 7.57 -2.12
N GLY A 136 7.72 6.30 -2.08
CA GLY A 136 8.96 5.86 -1.46
C GLY A 136 10.06 5.60 -2.47
N ASP A 137 11.29 5.54 -1.95
CA ASP A 137 12.47 5.10 -2.71
C ASP A 137 12.82 3.65 -2.29
N PRO A 138 12.73 2.67 -3.21
CA PRO A 138 13.06 1.28 -2.95
C PRO A 138 14.55 0.95 -3.03
N ALA A 139 15.41 1.89 -3.45
CA ALA A 139 16.80 1.62 -3.81
C ALA A 139 17.59 0.93 -2.69
N ARG A 140 17.43 1.38 -1.44
CA ARG A 140 18.10 0.78 -0.29
C ARG A 140 17.66 -0.66 -0.04
N LEU A 141 16.36 -0.94 -0.17
CA LEU A 141 15.83 -2.30 -0.05
C LEU A 141 16.39 -3.19 -1.17
N GLN A 142 16.31 -2.71 -2.43
CA GLN A 142 16.80 -3.46 -3.59
C GLN A 142 18.30 -3.74 -3.53
N ALA A 143 19.10 -2.81 -3.06
CA ALA A 143 20.53 -3.03 -2.83
C ALA A 143 20.79 -4.13 -1.80
N ARG A 144 19.86 -4.35 -0.85
CA ARG A 144 19.97 -5.36 0.20
C ARG A 144 19.46 -6.73 -0.22
N VAL A 145 18.29 -6.80 -0.81
CA VAL A 145 17.57 -8.07 -1.06
C VAL A 145 17.57 -8.48 -2.54
N GLY A 146 18.08 -7.64 -3.43
CA GLY A 146 17.99 -7.82 -4.89
C GLY A 146 16.74 -7.18 -5.48
N ALA A 147 16.54 -7.39 -6.78
CA ALA A 147 15.37 -6.86 -7.50
C ALA A 147 14.06 -7.41 -6.91
N LEU A 148 13.10 -6.50 -6.68
CA LEU A 148 11.78 -6.88 -6.19
C LEU A 148 10.96 -7.54 -7.32
N PRO A 149 10.17 -8.58 -7.01
CA PRO A 149 9.18 -9.10 -7.95
C PRO A 149 8.26 -7.98 -8.43
N GLN A 150 8.07 -7.88 -9.73
CA GLN A 150 7.24 -6.85 -10.33
C GLN A 150 5.83 -7.41 -10.57
N HIS A 151 4.85 -6.82 -9.93
CA HIS A 151 3.42 -7.02 -10.17
C HIS A 151 2.81 -5.68 -10.51
N ALA A 152 2.37 -5.51 -11.73
CA ALA A 152 1.66 -4.30 -12.14
C ALA A 152 0.36 -4.14 -11.31
N LEU A 153 0.00 -2.91 -10.93
CA LEU A 153 -1.23 -2.67 -10.17
C LEU A 153 -2.47 -3.23 -10.87
N MET A 154 -2.54 -3.11 -12.20
CA MET A 154 -3.61 -3.69 -13.02
C MET A 154 -3.75 -5.22 -12.81
N GLU A 155 -2.63 -5.94 -12.71
CA GLU A 155 -2.64 -7.39 -12.47
C GLU A 155 -3.13 -7.72 -11.06
N THR A 156 -2.67 -6.95 -10.07
CA THR A 156 -3.12 -7.08 -8.67
C THR A 156 -4.63 -6.83 -8.55
N LEU A 157 -5.14 -5.76 -9.18
CA LEU A 157 -6.57 -5.44 -9.19
C LEU A 157 -7.40 -6.53 -9.88
N ARG A 158 -6.91 -7.06 -11.01
CA ARG A 158 -7.56 -8.18 -11.72
C ARG A 158 -7.60 -9.44 -10.86
N TRP A 159 -6.48 -9.78 -10.21
CA TRP A 159 -6.43 -10.90 -9.26
C TRP A 159 -7.42 -10.73 -8.12
N MET A 160 -7.49 -9.55 -7.51
CA MET A 160 -8.46 -9.25 -6.45
C MET A 160 -9.92 -9.31 -6.95
N TYR A 161 -10.19 -8.83 -8.16
CA TYR A 161 -11.52 -8.84 -8.76
C TYR A 161 -12.01 -10.26 -9.08
N GLN A 162 -11.12 -11.13 -9.50
CA GLN A 162 -11.43 -12.53 -9.89
C GLN A 162 -11.45 -13.49 -8.70
N ALA A 163 -10.80 -13.16 -7.59
CA ALA A 163 -10.80 -14.01 -6.40
C ALA A 163 -12.20 -14.11 -5.80
N ALA A 164 -12.66 -15.36 -5.57
CA ALA A 164 -13.96 -15.66 -4.99
C ALA A 164 -13.99 -15.27 -3.51
#